data_11f7568c86c102fd29eb49c1c1f28907
#
_entry.id   11f7568c86c102fd29eb49c1c1f28907
#
_cell.length_a   1.000
_cell.length_b   1.000
_cell.length_c   1.000
_cell.angle_alpha   90.00
_cell.angle_beta   90.00
_cell.angle_gamma   90.00
#
_symmetry.space_group_name_H-M   'P 1'
#
loop_
_entity.id
_entity.type
_entity.pdbx_description
1 polymer ?
#
loop_
_entity_poly.entity_id
_entity_poly.type
_entity_poly.pdbx_seq_one_letter_code
_entity_poly.pdbx_strand_id
1 'polypeptide(L)'
;YYRRLEGQCLGELLRSGESCVVALPGGVVHNEEAFRLVKRHATTVWLRATPKDHMQRVVAQGDSRPMARSRDAMAELRAILAARVPLYREAAISVDTSAAGDDSLAVLVERLESKGW
;
A
#
# COMPACT_ATOMS: atom_id res chain seq x y z
N TYR A 1 -18.71 -9.67 1.35
CA TYR A 1 -18.14 -10.99 1.10
C TYR A 1 -16.63 -10.95 0.90
N TYR A 2 -16.20 -10.12 -0.06
CA TYR A 2 -14.77 -9.97 -0.36
C TYR A 2 -13.94 -9.53 0.85
N ARG A 3 -14.42 -8.51 1.57
CA ARG A 3 -13.72 -8.00 2.76
C ARG A 3 -13.62 -9.04 3.87
N ARG A 4 -14.66 -9.84 4.05
CA ARG A 4 -14.67 -10.91 5.02
C ARG A 4 -13.63 -11.98 4.69
N LEU A 5 -13.56 -12.36 3.42
CA LEU A 5 -12.59 -13.34 2.93
C LEU A 5 -11.17 -12.82 3.07
N GLU A 6 -10.96 -11.55 2.73
CA GLU A 6 -9.66 -10.88 2.89
C GLU A 6 -9.20 -10.93 4.35
N GLY A 7 -10.07 -10.59 5.29
CA GLY A 7 -9.75 -10.63 6.71
C GLY A 7 -9.42 -12.04 7.20
N GLN A 8 -10.14 -13.04 6.72
CA GLN A 8 -9.88 -14.45 7.07
C GLN A 8 -8.54 -14.93 6.56
N CYS A 9 -8.21 -14.63 5.29
CA CYS A 9 -6.94 -15.02 4.69
C CYS A 9 -5.76 -14.36 5.38
N LEU A 10 -5.86 -13.06 5.66
CA LEU A 10 -4.83 -12.34 6.39
C LEU A 10 -4.65 -12.88 7.80
N GLY A 11 -5.75 -13.16 8.49
CA GLY A 11 -5.69 -13.73 9.83
C GLY A 11 -4.95 -15.06 9.87
N GLU A 12 -5.23 -15.94 8.90
CA GLU A 12 -4.55 -17.23 8.79
C GLU A 12 -3.06 -17.06 8.51
N LEU A 13 -2.71 -16.17 7.58
CA LEU A 13 -1.32 -15.90 7.24
C LEU A 13 -0.55 -15.36 8.45
N LEU A 14 -1.11 -14.41 9.16
CA LEU A 14 -0.46 -13.80 10.32
C LEU A 14 -0.30 -14.80 11.48
N ARG A 15 -1.23 -15.73 11.63
CA ARG A 15 -1.13 -16.77 12.66
C ARG A 15 -0.17 -17.89 12.31
N SER A 16 0.18 -18.06 11.03
CA SER A 16 1.09 -19.12 10.60
C SER A 16 2.51 -18.96 11.16
N GLY A 17 2.90 -17.74 11.54
CA GLY A 17 4.22 -17.46 12.07
C GLY A 17 5.34 -17.48 11.04
N GLU A 18 5.02 -17.62 9.76
CA GLU A 18 6.00 -17.61 8.70
C GLU A 18 6.53 -16.19 8.45
N SER A 19 7.87 -16.10 8.27
CA SER A 19 8.49 -14.85 7.85
C SER A 19 8.27 -14.66 6.36
N CYS A 20 7.56 -13.59 5.98
CA CYS A 20 7.25 -13.31 4.59
C CYS A 20 7.04 -11.82 4.36
N VAL A 21 7.09 -11.44 3.10
CA VAL A 21 6.72 -10.11 2.64
C VAL A 21 5.39 -10.21 1.90
N VAL A 22 4.43 -9.40 2.30
CA VAL A 22 3.07 -9.46 1.73
C VAL A 22 2.73 -8.12 1.10
N ALA A 23 2.36 -8.14 -0.18
CA ALA A 23 1.81 -6.98 -0.86
C ALA A 23 0.30 -6.98 -0.67
N LEU A 24 -0.23 -5.88 -0.14
CA LEU A 24 -1.65 -5.73 0.13
C LEU A 24 -2.30 -4.77 -0.85
N PRO A 25 -3.59 -5.00 -1.21
CA PRO A 25 -4.34 -4.04 -1.99
C PRO A 25 -4.45 -2.70 -1.25
N GLY A 26 -4.43 -1.59 -1.99
CA GLY A 26 -4.54 -0.26 -1.37
C GLY A 26 -5.81 -0.07 -0.55
N GLY A 27 -6.90 -0.76 -0.91
CA GLY A 27 -8.17 -0.67 -0.20
C GLY A 27 -8.23 -1.40 1.14
N VAL A 28 -7.20 -2.16 1.51
CA VAL A 28 -7.18 -2.88 2.80
C VAL A 28 -7.36 -1.96 4.00
N VAL A 29 -6.94 -0.71 3.90
CA VAL A 29 -7.09 0.27 4.99
C VAL A 29 -8.55 0.58 5.32
N HIS A 30 -9.47 0.34 4.39
CA HIS A 30 -10.91 0.51 4.61
C HIS A 30 -11.57 -0.73 5.20
N ASN A 31 -10.84 -1.85 5.26
CA ASN A 31 -11.28 -3.05 5.96
C ASN A 31 -10.74 -2.98 7.39
N GLU A 32 -11.53 -2.43 8.30
CA GLU A 32 -11.09 -2.14 9.66
C GLU A 32 -10.51 -3.36 10.39
N GLU A 33 -11.18 -4.50 10.25
CA GLU A 33 -10.72 -5.74 10.88
C GLU A 33 -9.38 -6.20 10.33
N ALA A 34 -9.26 -6.27 9.00
CA ALA A 34 -8.03 -6.69 8.34
C ALA A 34 -6.88 -5.73 8.65
N PHE A 35 -7.12 -4.42 8.56
CA PHE A 35 -6.10 -3.42 8.82
C PHE A 35 -5.61 -3.45 10.27
N ARG A 36 -6.53 -3.67 11.21
CA ARG A 36 -6.19 -3.82 12.62
C ARG A 36 -5.27 -5.02 12.85
N LEU A 37 -5.58 -6.15 12.24
CA LEU A 37 -4.75 -7.35 12.32
C LEU A 37 -3.36 -7.12 11.76
N VAL A 38 -3.28 -6.48 10.62
CA VAL A 38 -2.00 -6.18 9.96
C VAL A 38 -1.15 -5.27 10.85
N LYS A 39 -1.73 -4.19 11.38
CA LYS A 39 -0.98 -3.27 12.26
C LYS A 39 -0.50 -3.95 13.53
N ARG A 40 -1.26 -4.88 14.04
CA ARG A 40 -0.95 -5.58 15.30
C ARG A 40 0.15 -6.64 15.12
N HIS A 41 0.17 -7.33 14.01
CA HIS A 41 1.00 -8.54 13.82
C HIS A 41 2.12 -8.39 12.81
N ALA A 42 2.21 -7.28 12.10
CA ALA A 42 3.21 -7.10 11.04
C ALA A 42 3.84 -5.71 11.10
N THR A 43 5.03 -5.59 10.53
CA THR A 43 5.63 -4.27 10.28
C THR A 43 5.01 -3.73 9.01
N THR A 44 4.28 -2.65 9.12
CA THR A 44 3.56 -2.06 8.00
C THR A 44 4.41 -1.02 7.29
N VAL A 45 4.37 -1.06 5.96
CA VAL A 45 5.12 -0.15 5.11
C VAL A 45 4.16 0.54 4.14
N TRP A 46 4.20 1.84 4.08
CA TRP A 46 3.48 2.63 3.10
C TRP A 46 4.47 3.10 2.02
N LEU A 47 4.26 2.63 0.81
CA LEU A 47 5.02 3.07 -0.36
C LEU A 47 4.26 4.25 -0.99
N ARG A 48 4.71 5.46 -0.71
CA ARG A 48 4.09 6.69 -1.20
C ARG A 48 4.55 7.02 -2.61
N ALA A 49 3.65 7.59 -3.39
CA ALA A 49 3.98 8.15 -4.70
C ALA A 49 3.08 9.35 -4.95
N THR A 50 3.54 10.29 -5.78
CA THR A 50 2.67 11.36 -6.23
C THR A 50 1.55 10.78 -7.09
N PRO A 51 0.37 11.42 -7.16
CA PRO A 51 -0.70 10.93 -8.03
C PRO A 51 -0.26 10.75 -9.49
N LYS A 52 0.59 11.66 -9.97
CA LYS A 52 1.13 11.58 -11.32
C LYS A 52 1.96 10.31 -11.53
N ASP A 53 2.90 10.03 -10.62
CA ASP A 53 3.75 8.84 -10.71
C ASP A 53 2.94 7.56 -10.55
N HIS A 54 1.96 7.57 -9.63
CA HIS A 54 1.04 6.45 -9.45
C HIS A 54 0.31 6.12 -10.75
N MET A 55 -0.26 7.14 -11.40
CA MET A 55 -0.98 6.95 -12.65
C MET A 55 -0.07 6.42 -13.75
N GLN A 56 1.14 6.95 -13.87
CA GLN A 56 2.12 6.49 -14.85
C GLN A 56 2.48 5.01 -14.65
N ARG A 57 2.64 4.58 -13.41
CA ARG A 57 2.97 3.19 -13.09
C ARG A 57 1.82 2.24 -13.43
N VAL A 58 0.58 2.64 -13.13
CA VAL A 58 -0.60 1.85 -13.47
C VAL A 58 -0.70 1.66 -14.98
N VAL A 59 -0.48 2.72 -15.75
CA VAL A 59 -0.48 2.67 -17.22
C VAL A 59 0.65 1.78 -17.74
N ALA A 60 1.85 1.91 -17.17
CA ALA A 60 3.01 1.11 -17.57
C ALA A 60 2.81 -0.39 -17.31
N GLN A 61 1.97 -0.74 -16.34
CA GLN A 61 1.62 -2.14 -16.06
C GLN A 61 0.56 -2.70 -17.01
N GLY A 62 0.14 -1.91 -18.01
CA GLY A 62 -0.83 -2.35 -19.00
C GLY A 62 -2.28 -2.08 -18.66
N ASP A 63 -2.57 -1.42 -17.56
CA ASP A 63 -3.95 -1.03 -17.22
C ASP A 63 -4.32 0.27 -17.93
N SER A 64 -5.07 0.13 -19.02
CA SER A 64 -5.47 1.28 -19.84
C SER A 64 -6.76 1.96 -19.36
N ARG A 65 -7.47 1.39 -18.39
CA ARG A 65 -8.75 1.95 -17.91
C ARG A 65 -8.63 3.38 -17.40
N PRO A 66 -7.60 3.76 -16.64
CA PRO A 66 -7.45 5.15 -16.23
C PRO A 66 -7.25 6.12 -17.40
N MET A 67 -6.59 5.67 -18.47
CA MET A 67 -6.34 6.49 -19.66
C MET A 67 -7.60 6.80 -20.47
N ALA A 68 -8.54 5.87 -20.48
CA ALA A 68 -9.81 6.05 -21.20
C ALA A 68 -10.65 7.21 -20.64
N ARG A 69 -10.36 7.64 -19.41
CA ARG A 69 -11.09 8.72 -18.71
C ARG A 69 -10.12 9.79 -18.18
N SER A 70 -9.15 10.19 -18.96
CA SER A 70 -7.96 10.92 -18.53
C SER A 70 -8.13 12.00 -17.43
N ARG A 71 -9.05 12.95 -17.58
CA ARG A 71 -9.29 14.01 -16.59
C ARG A 71 -9.95 13.47 -15.33
N ASP A 72 -11.01 12.69 -15.53
CA ASP A 72 -11.81 12.16 -14.44
C ASP A 72 -11.02 11.10 -13.67
N ALA A 73 -10.20 10.32 -14.37
CA ALA A 73 -9.37 9.30 -13.73
C ALA A 73 -8.36 9.91 -12.75
N MET A 74 -7.72 11.03 -13.11
CA MET A 74 -6.79 11.71 -12.22
C MET A 74 -7.51 12.31 -11.02
N ALA A 75 -8.68 12.91 -11.23
CA ALA A 75 -9.49 13.46 -10.14
C ALA A 75 -9.97 12.35 -9.20
N GLU A 76 -10.43 11.23 -9.74
CA GLU A 76 -10.84 10.07 -8.96
C GLU A 76 -9.67 9.51 -8.14
N LEU A 77 -8.49 9.39 -8.74
CA LEU A 77 -7.30 8.91 -8.04
C LEU A 77 -6.94 9.82 -6.87
N ARG A 78 -6.95 11.13 -7.09
CA ARG A 78 -6.68 12.10 -6.02
C ARG A 78 -7.68 12.00 -4.88
N ALA A 79 -8.96 11.81 -5.21
CA ALA A 79 -10.01 11.65 -4.21
C ALA A 79 -9.82 10.37 -3.40
N ILE A 80 -9.49 9.26 -4.07
CA ILE A 80 -9.22 7.98 -3.41
C ILE A 80 -8.01 8.12 -2.48
N LEU A 81 -6.92 8.72 -2.94
CA LEU A 81 -5.73 8.91 -2.13
C LEU A 81 -6.00 9.85 -0.96
N ALA A 82 -6.76 10.92 -1.16
CA ALA A 82 -7.14 11.83 -0.08
C ALA A 82 -7.90 11.10 1.04
N ALA A 83 -8.77 10.15 0.68
CA ALA A 83 -9.50 9.35 1.66
C ALA A 83 -8.60 8.33 2.37
N ARG A 84 -7.60 7.78 1.68
CA ARG A 84 -6.74 6.72 2.21
C ARG A 84 -5.51 7.22 2.97
N VAL A 85 -4.97 8.39 2.60
CA VAL A 85 -3.72 8.91 3.18
C VAL A 85 -3.74 9.00 4.71
N PRO A 86 -4.81 9.49 5.35
CA PRO A 86 -4.85 9.50 6.82
C PRO A 86 -4.67 8.10 7.43
N LEU A 87 -5.19 7.07 6.76
CA LEU A 87 -5.04 5.68 7.21
C LEU A 87 -3.66 5.13 6.88
N TYR A 88 -3.11 5.44 5.71
CA TYR A 88 -1.75 5.04 5.34
C TYR A 88 -0.69 5.62 6.28
N ARG A 89 -0.93 6.80 6.84
CA ARG A 89 -0.01 7.41 7.81
C ARG A 89 0.14 6.61 9.09
N GLU A 90 -0.74 5.68 9.35
CA GLU A 90 -0.63 4.78 10.50
C GLU A 90 0.40 3.67 10.28
N ALA A 91 0.98 3.56 9.08
CA ALA A 91 2.04 2.59 8.81
C ALA A 91 3.29 2.91 9.64
N ALA A 92 3.98 1.85 10.05
CA ALA A 92 5.19 1.99 10.85
C ALA A 92 6.33 2.63 10.07
N ILE A 93 6.40 2.37 8.77
CA ILE A 93 7.42 2.87 7.87
C ILE A 93 6.75 3.51 6.67
N SER A 94 7.32 4.63 6.20
CA SER A 94 6.86 5.31 5.00
C SER A 94 8.06 5.57 4.10
N VAL A 95 7.95 5.18 2.83
CA VAL A 95 8.98 5.41 1.82
C VAL A 95 8.38 6.23 0.69
N ASP A 96 8.95 7.40 0.42
CA ASP A 96 8.54 8.24 -0.70
C ASP A 96 9.21 7.76 -1.97
N THR A 97 8.52 6.92 -2.74
CA THR A 97 9.06 6.32 -3.95
C THR A 97 9.19 7.31 -5.10
N SER A 98 8.46 8.42 -5.07
CA SER A 98 8.62 9.48 -6.07
C SER A 98 9.92 10.26 -5.85
N ALA A 99 10.29 10.51 -4.60
CA ALA A 99 11.54 11.21 -4.26
C ALA A 99 12.75 10.27 -4.37
N ALA A 100 12.64 9.03 -3.89
CA ALA A 100 13.74 8.07 -3.89
C ALA A 100 13.98 7.40 -5.26
N GLY A 101 12.94 7.30 -6.10
CA GLY A 101 13.07 6.69 -7.42
C GLY A 101 13.63 5.27 -7.35
N ASP A 102 14.70 5.02 -8.09
CA ASP A 102 15.35 3.71 -8.16
C ASP A 102 16.00 3.29 -6.84
N ASP A 103 16.23 4.23 -5.91
CA ASP A 103 16.79 3.96 -4.60
C ASP A 103 15.74 3.53 -3.56
N SER A 104 14.47 3.42 -3.95
CA SER A 104 13.38 3.11 -3.03
C SER A 104 13.61 1.84 -2.22
N LEU A 105 14.10 0.78 -2.86
CA LEU A 105 14.38 -0.48 -2.17
C LEU A 105 15.48 -0.31 -1.13
N ALA A 106 16.55 0.40 -1.46
CA ALA A 106 17.65 0.66 -0.54
C ALA A 106 17.18 1.47 0.66
N VAL A 107 16.35 2.48 0.44
CA VAL A 107 15.76 3.28 1.53
C VAL A 107 14.88 2.41 2.42
N LEU A 108 14.06 1.53 1.84
CA LEU A 108 13.21 0.62 2.59
C LEU A 108 14.04 -0.32 3.47
N VAL A 109 15.07 -0.94 2.91
CA VAL A 109 15.96 -1.86 3.64
C VAL A 109 16.62 -1.14 4.81
N GLU A 110 17.14 0.07 4.60
CA GLU A 110 17.75 0.88 5.65
C GLU A 110 16.76 1.14 6.79
N ARG A 111 15.54 1.50 6.47
CA ARG A 111 14.51 1.76 7.48
C ARG A 111 14.08 0.51 8.23
N LEU A 112 14.02 -0.62 7.56
CA LEU A 112 13.75 -1.90 8.21
C LEU A 112 14.87 -2.26 9.18
N GLU A 113 16.13 -2.12 8.78
CA GLU A 113 17.28 -2.38 9.63
C GLU A 113 17.28 -1.51 10.88
N SER A 114 16.90 -0.23 10.75
CA SER A 114 16.81 0.67 11.90
C SER A 114 15.71 0.28 12.88
N LYS A 115 14.78 -0.59 12.49
CA LYS A 115 13.74 -1.13 13.35
C LYS A 115 14.05 -2.53 13.86
N GLY A 116 15.26 -3.00 13.64
CA GLY A 116 15.70 -4.28 14.16
C GLY A 116 15.56 -5.48 13.23
N TRP A 117 15.34 -5.19 11.96
CA TRP A 117 15.25 -6.27 10.95
C TRP A 117 16.61 -6.75 10.47
#